data_d60c8273d5282ebd1b99797db462965b
#
_entry.id   d60c8273d5282ebd1b99797db462965b
#
_cell.length_a   1.000
_cell.length_b   1.000
_cell.length_c   1.000
_cell.angle_alpha   90.00
_cell.angle_beta   90.00
_cell.angle_gamma   90.00
#
_symmetry.space_group_name_H-M   'P 1'
#
loop_
_entity.id
_entity.type
_entity.pdbx_description
1 polymer ?
#
loop_
_entity_poly.entity_id
_entity_poly.type
_entity_poly.pdbx_seq_one_letter_code
_entity_poly.pdbx_strand_id
1 'polypeptide(L)'
;MRILLIRHGDPDYENDSLTEKGRREAHMLASRLINERIDYIYTSTMGRAMETAKPTLEAKGMKAEPLDWLREFSAKRIRRPDYNGELAPVCWDWLPEDWTVRPVLYDKDNWFKDDIMAEPDMGSYEKMVHEGLDTLLAGHGYEREGMYYHTDKANDDTIALFCHFGLGCVILSHLLGIAPLPLMQGFAAAPTSVTTIYTEERREGIASFRVACYGDTTHLYVNNETPSFSARFCEMYSNKEERHD
;
A
#
# COMPACT_ATOMS: atom_id res chain seq x y z
N MET A 1 12.49 10.89 -9.59
CA MET A 1 11.19 11.05 -8.90
C MET A 1 11.18 10.30 -7.57
N ARG A 2 10.37 10.73 -6.61
CA ARG A 2 10.14 10.05 -5.33
C ARG A 2 8.64 9.77 -5.15
N ILE A 3 8.29 8.57 -4.71
CA ILE A 3 6.93 8.19 -4.34
C ILE A 3 6.89 7.97 -2.83
N LEU A 4 5.97 8.62 -2.14
CA LEU A 4 5.60 8.37 -0.76
C LEU A 4 4.29 7.58 -0.76
N LEU A 5 4.38 6.28 -0.47
CA LEU A 5 3.21 5.43 -0.34
C LEU A 5 2.80 5.42 1.13
N ILE A 6 1.61 5.94 1.43
CA ILE A 6 1.15 6.24 2.78
C ILE A 6 -0.10 5.44 3.08
N ARG A 7 -0.04 4.59 4.10
CA ARG A 7 -1.22 3.88 4.58
C ARG A 7 -2.11 4.81 5.40
N HIS A 8 -3.44 4.66 5.28
CA HIS A 8 -4.41 5.38 6.12
C HIS A 8 -4.13 5.17 7.63
N GLY A 9 -4.58 6.10 8.47
CA GLY A 9 -4.52 6.02 9.93
C GLY A 9 -5.38 4.91 10.51
N ASP A 10 -5.37 4.75 11.83
CA ASP A 10 -6.16 3.75 12.54
C ASP A 10 -7.64 3.83 12.14
N PRO A 11 -8.23 2.76 11.54
CA PRO A 11 -9.51 2.85 10.86
C PRO A 11 -10.71 2.56 11.76
N ASP A 12 -11.76 3.31 11.56
CA ASP A 12 -13.13 2.94 11.85
C ASP A 12 -13.74 2.34 10.57
N TYR A 13 -13.70 1.01 10.48
CA TYR A 13 -14.18 0.30 9.30
C TYR A 13 -15.70 0.39 9.09
N GLU A 14 -16.47 0.57 10.16
CA GLU A 14 -17.93 0.67 10.09
C GLU A 14 -18.35 1.95 9.36
N ASN A 15 -17.67 3.06 9.63
CA ASN A 15 -17.99 4.37 9.08
C ASN A 15 -17.08 4.78 7.91
N ASP A 16 -16.16 3.91 7.47
CA ASP A 16 -15.09 4.22 6.50
C ASP A 16 -14.35 5.51 6.83
N SER A 17 -14.01 5.68 8.10
CA SER A 17 -13.38 6.88 8.66
C SER A 17 -12.15 6.52 9.52
N LEU A 18 -11.64 7.47 10.28
CA LEU A 18 -10.59 7.24 11.26
C LEU A 18 -11.19 7.17 12.68
N THR A 19 -10.57 6.36 13.54
CA THR A 19 -10.77 6.46 14.98
C THR A 19 -10.18 7.77 15.52
N GLU A 20 -10.42 8.08 16.80
CA GLU A 20 -9.75 9.21 17.46
C GLU A 20 -8.22 9.05 17.43
N LYS A 21 -7.71 7.82 17.62
CA LYS A 21 -6.29 7.50 17.47
C LYS A 21 -5.80 7.78 16.05
N GLY A 22 -6.51 7.30 15.05
CA GLY A 22 -6.16 7.51 13.65
C GLY A 22 -6.10 8.99 13.26
N ARG A 23 -6.98 9.83 13.83
CA ARG A 23 -6.92 11.29 13.64
C ARG A 23 -5.66 11.90 14.25
N ARG A 24 -5.27 11.46 15.46
CA ARG A 24 -4.00 11.90 16.08
C ARG A 24 -2.81 11.47 15.23
N GLU A 25 -2.77 10.21 14.79
CA GLU A 25 -1.72 9.69 13.89
C GLU A 25 -1.62 10.52 12.60
N ALA A 26 -2.75 10.87 11.99
CA ALA A 26 -2.79 11.71 10.78
C ALA A 26 -2.24 13.13 11.00
N HIS A 27 -2.47 13.73 12.17
CA HIS A 27 -1.88 15.03 12.51
C HIS A 27 -0.36 14.94 12.74
N MET A 28 0.14 13.87 13.36
CA MET A 28 1.57 13.63 13.53
C MET A 28 2.25 13.40 12.16
N LEU A 29 1.60 12.64 11.27
CA LEU A 29 2.05 12.48 9.89
C LEU A 29 2.12 13.82 9.16
N ALA A 30 1.10 14.67 9.28
CA ALA A 30 1.09 16.00 8.67
C ALA A 30 2.26 16.87 9.18
N SER A 31 2.58 16.81 10.49
CA SER A 31 3.73 17.51 11.08
C SER A 31 5.08 17.06 10.49
N ARG A 32 5.20 15.80 10.11
CA ARG A 32 6.36 15.28 9.36
C ARG A 32 6.35 15.80 7.94
N LEU A 33 5.23 15.62 7.23
CA LEU A 33 5.14 15.89 5.81
C LEU A 33 5.18 17.38 5.45
N ILE A 34 4.87 18.29 6.40
CA ILE A 34 4.92 19.74 6.13
C ILE A 34 6.32 20.20 5.69
N ASN A 35 7.37 19.55 6.19
CA ASN A 35 8.76 19.87 5.87
C ASN A 35 9.29 19.07 4.64
N GLU A 36 8.52 18.12 4.12
CA GLU A 36 8.89 17.35 2.92
C GLU A 36 8.48 18.12 1.67
N ARG A 37 9.31 18.15 0.64
CA ARG A 37 8.87 18.56 -0.68
C ARG A 37 7.88 17.53 -1.20
N ILE A 38 6.65 17.95 -1.47
CA ILE A 38 5.61 17.15 -2.14
C ILE A 38 5.05 18.03 -3.24
N ASP A 39 5.10 17.55 -4.47
CA ASP A 39 4.66 18.29 -5.64
C ASP A 39 3.22 17.92 -6.01
N TYR A 40 2.82 16.65 -5.78
CA TYR A 40 1.48 16.14 -6.08
C TYR A 40 0.99 15.21 -4.98
N ILE A 41 -0.30 15.27 -4.68
CA ILE A 41 -0.95 14.40 -3.70
C ILE A 41 -2.15 13.71 -4.37
N TYR A 42 -2.17 12.38 -4.24
CA TYR A 42 -3.25 11.51 -4.70
C TYR A 42 -3.84 10.75 -3.53
N THR A 43 -5.15 10.51 -3.55
CA THR A 43 -5.81 9.75 -2.48
C THR A 43 -6.69 8.64 -3.04
N SER A 44 -6.79 7.56 -2.28
CA SER A 44 -7.92 6.65 -2.42
C SER A 44 -9.23 7.40 -2.23
N THR A 45 -10.29 6.97 -2.91
CA THR A 45 -11.65 7.48 -2.72
C THR A 45 -12.33 6.93 -1.45
N MET A 46 -11.65 6.11 -0.64
CA MET A 46 -12.17 5.63 0.63
C MET A 46 -11.99 6.67 1.74
N GLY A 47 -13.03 6.85 2.56
CA GLY A 47 -13.11 7.91 3.56
C GLY A 47 -11.91 7.97 4.51
N ARG A 48 -11.47 6.81 5.05
CA ARG A 48 -10.32 6.73 5.95
C ARG A 48 -9.00 7.21 5.33
N ALA A 49 -8.79 7.01 4.02
CA ALA A 49 -7.59 7.51 3.33
C ALA A 49 -7.68 9.02 3.09
N MET A 50 -8.85 9.51 2.68
CA MET A 50 -9.10 10.95 2.52
C MET A 50 -8.97 11.69 3.85
N GLU A 51 -9.50 11.13 4.94
CA GLU A 51 -9.41 11.72 6.28
C GLU A 51 -7.95 11.74 6.77
N THR A 52 -7.15 10.72 6.44
CA THR A 52 -5.71 10.70 6.75
C THR A 52 -4.95 11.81 6.00
N ALA A 53 -5.28 12.05 4.73
CA ALA A 53 -4.62 13.08 3.93
C ALA A 53 -4.98 14.50 4.38
N LYS A 54 -6.18 14.71 4.92
CA LYS A 54 -6.75 16.03 5.21
C LYS A 54 -5.83 16.96 6.02
N PRO A 55 -5.23 16.58 7.17
CA PRO A 55 -4.34 17.46 7.91
C PRO A 55 -3.11 17.88 7.11
N THR A 56 -2.56 16.98 6.27
CA THR A 56 -1.42 17.29 5.38
C THR A 56 -1.83 18.30 4.31
N LEU A 57 -3.00 18.10 3.70
CA LEU A 57 -3.53 19.03 2.66
C LEU A 57 -3.73 20.44 3.22
N GLU A 58 -4.34 20.53 4.41
CA GLU A 58 -4.57 21.82 5.10
C GLU A 58 -3.24 22.50 5.44
N ALA A 59 -2.28 21.77 6.03
CA ALA A 59 -0.99 22.30 6.43
C ALA A 59 -0.15 22.82 5.23
N LYS A 60 -0.26 22.13 4.09
CA LYS A 60 0.48 22.49 2.86
C LYS A 60 -0.27 23.47 1.94
N GLY A 61 -1.55 23.72 2.18
CA GLY A 61 -2.39 24.47 1.26
C GLY A 61 -2.56 23.80 -0.10
N MET A 62 -2.48 22.46 -0.14
CA MET A 62 -2.58 21.63 -1.35
C MET A 62 -3.95 20.98 -1.48
N LYS A 63 -4.24 20.49 -2.68
CA LYS A 63 -5.39 19.62 -2.95
C LYS A 63 -4.89 18.23 -3.34
N ALA A 64 -5.67 17.22 -3.06
CA ALA A 64 -5.43 15.87 -3.56
C ALA A 64 -6.35 15.58 -4.74
N GLU A 65 -5.84 14.78 -5.68
CA GLU A 65 -6.64 14.14 -6.73
C GLU A 65 -7.10 12.76 -6.25
N PRO A 66 -8.40 12.50 -6.17
CA PRO A 66 -8.92 11.19 -5.79
C PRO A 66 -8.83 10.22 -6.97
N LEU A 67 -8.30 9.01 -6.73
CA LEU A 67 -8.12 7.97 -7.72
C LEU A 67 -8.80 6.68 -7.25
N ASP A 68 -9.76 6.16 -8.00
CA ASP A 68 -10.53 4.97 -7.62
C ASP A 68 -9.67 3.70 -7.56
N TRP A 69 -8.65 3.58 -8.39
CA TRP A 69 -7.75 2.43 -8.37
C TRP A 69 -6.86 2.37 -7.12
N LEU A 70 -6.76 3.47 -6.33
CA LEU A 70 -6.08 3.51 -5.03
C LEU A 70 -6.91 2.91 -3.88
N ARG A 71 -8.13 2.41 -4.12
CA ARG A 71 -8.95 1.74 -3.10
C ARG A 71 -8.27 0.45 -2.62
N GLU A 72 -8.65 0.01 -1.39
CA GLU A 72 -8.05 -1.22 -0.84
C GLU A 72 -8.31 -2.43 -1.76
N PHE A 73 -7.26 -3.24 -1.93
CA PHE A 73 -7.26 -4.40 -2.82
C PHE A 73 -8.19 -5.52 -2.37
N SER A 74 -8.66 -5.50 -1.14
CA SER A 74 -9.55 -6.50 -0.53
C SER A 74 -11.01 -6.44 -0.96
N ALA A 75 -11.34 -5.78 -2.06
CA ALA A 75 -12.72 -5.54 -2.47
C ALA A 75 -13.58 -6.81 -2.63
N LYS A 76 -12.97 -7.98 -2.80
CA LYS A 76 -13.66 -9.26 -2.85
C LYS A 76 -13.14 -10.20 -1.77
N ARG A 77 -14.07 -10.78 -1.04
CA ARG A 77 -13.79 -11.82 -0.05
C ARG A 77 -13.44 -13.13 -0.76
N ILE A 78 -12.51 -13.89 -0.18
CA ILE A 78 -12.08 -15.19 -0.69
C ILE A 78 -12.41 -16.30 0.31
N ARG A 79 -12.55 -17.54 -0.21
CA ARG A 79 -12.73 -18.74 0.62
C ARG A 79 -11.37 -19.36 0.92
N ARG A 80 -10.74 -18.94 2.01
CA ARG A 80 -9.46 -19.50 2.43
C ARG A 80 -9.65 -20.82 3.18
N PRO A 81 -8.68 -21.76 3.10
CA PRO A 81 -8.75 -23.03 3.80
C PRO A 81 -8.88 -22.89 5.32
N ASP A 82 -8.15 -21.93 5.90
CA ASP A 82 -8.12 -21.64 7.33
C ASP A 82 -9.37 -20.93 7.87
N TYR A 83 -10.33 -20.57 6.99
CA TYR A 83 -11.53 -19.84 7.37
C TYR A 83 -12.81 -20.69 7.34
N ASN A 84 -12.66 -22.01 7.56
CA ASN A 84 -13.76 -23.00 7.65
C ASN A 84 -14.76 -22.94 6.47
N GLY A 85 -14.29 -22.56 5.27
CA GLY A 85 -15.13 -22.42 4.07
C GLY A 85 -15.98 -21.14 4.03
N GLU A 86 -15.88 -20.29 5.04
CA GLU A 86 -16.48 -18.97 5.03
C GLU A 86 -15.67 -17.98 4.19
N LEU A 87 -16.26 -16.83 3.87
CA LEU A 87 -15.60 -15.77 3.13
C LEU A 87 -14.71 -14.95 4.06
N ALA A 88 -13.40 -15.04 3.89
CA ALA A 88 -12.44 -14.20 4.59
C ALA A 88 -12.56 -12.73 4.17
N PRO A 89 -12.34 -11.77 5.08
CA PRO A 89 -12.49 -10.35 4.79
C PRO A 89 -11.43 -9.78 3.84
N VAL A 90 -10.25 -10.45 3.78
CA VAL A 90 -9.10 -10.04 2.95
C VAL A 90 -8.52 -11.25 2.21
N CYS A 91 -7.81 -11.00 1.12
CA CYS A 91 -7.19 -12.05 0.31
C CYS A 91 -5.79 -12.47 0.83
N TRP A 92 -5.33 -11.89 1.89
CA TRP A 92 -4.08 -12.23 2.58
C TRP A 92 -4.37 -12.75 3.99
N ASP A 93 -3.34 -12.93 4.82
CA ASP A 93 -3.44 -13.40 6.20
C ASP A 93 -3.84 -14.89 6.29
N TRP A 94 -3.24 -15.70 5.42
CA TRP A 94 -3.39 -17.16 5.45
C TRP A 94 -2.43 -17.78 6.45
N LEU A 95 -2.79 -18.95 6.98
CA LEU A 95 -1.82 -19.76 7.70
C LEU A 95 -0.68 -20.21 6.76
N PRO A 96 0.57 -20.20 7.23
CA PRO A 96 1.72 -20.46 6.36
C PRO A 96 1.67 -21.85 5.70
N GLU A 97 1.16 -22.87 6.37
CA GLU A 97 0.98 -24.21 5.82
C GLU A 97 -0.03 -24.27 4.65
N ASP A 98 -0.94 -23.30 4.53
CA ASP A 98 -1.94 -23.27 3.49
C ASP A 98 -1.46 -22.56 2.22
N TRP A 99 -0.69 -21.47 2.35
CA TRP A 99 -0.26 -20.72 1.17
C TRP A 99 1.13 -21.10 0.66
N THR A 100 2.07 -21.47 1.54
CA THR A 100 3.47 -21.75 1.15
C THR A 100 3.60 -22.99 0.28
N VAL A 101 2.64 -23.91 0.34
CA VAL A 101 2.60 -25.16 -0.47
C VAL A 101 2.01 -24.93 -1.87
N ARG A 102 1.63 -23.72 -2.23
CA ARG A 102 1.01 -23.34 -3.50
C ARG A 102 2.00 -22.56 -4.37
N PRO A 103 2.82 -23.22 -5.23
CA PRO A 103 3.88 -22.56 -6.00
C PRO A 103 3.37 -21.41 -6.89
N VAL A 104 2.13 -21.51 -7.39
CA VAL A 104 1.53 -20.48 -8.25
C VAL A 104 1.40 -19.13 -7.56
N LEU A 105 1.24 -19.09 -6.23
CA LEU A 105 1.13 -17.86 -5.45
C LEU A 105 2.43 -17.05 -5.40
N TYR A 106 3.56 -17.65 -5.79
CA TYR A 106 4.87 -16.99 -5.93
C TYR A 106 5.14 -16.50 -7.36
N ASP A 107 4.29 -16.84 -8.32
CA ASP A 107 4.43 -16.43 -9.71
C ASP A 107 3.73 -15.09 -9.93
N LYS A 108 4.52 -14.03 -10.19
CA LYS A 108 4.01 -12.66 -10.36
C LYS A 108 3.00 -12.51 -11.50
N ASP A 109 3.05 -13.38 -12.51
CA ASP A 109 2.19 -13.31 -13.70
C ASP A 109 1.00 -14.29 -13.65
N ASN A 110 0.97 -15.18 -12.63
CA ASN A 110 -0.02 -16.25 -12.59
C ASN A 110 -0.62 -16.48 -11.18
N TRP A 111 -0.21 -15.76 -10.15
CA TRP A 111 -0.67 -15.96 -8.77
C TRP A 111 -2.21 -15.95 -8.63
N PHE A 112 -2.88 -15.11 -9.41
CA PHE A 112 -4.34 -14.98 -9.46
C PHE A 112 -5.04 -16.17 -10.16
N LYS A 113 -4.30 -17.11 -10.75
CA LYS A 113 -4.82 -18.35 -11.33
C LYS A 113 -4.93 -19.48 -10.31
N ASP A 114 -4.45 -19.28 -9.10
CA ASP A 114 -4.76 -20.18 -7.98
C ASP A 114 -6.28 -20.31 -7.85
N ASP A 115 -6.78 -21.51 -7.58
CA ASP A 115 -8.22 -21.82 -7.51
C ASP A 115 -8.98 -20.90 -6.54
N ILE A 116 -8.33 -20.52 -5.43
CA ILE A 116 -8.91 -19.63 -4.42
C ILE A 116 -8.89 -18.16 -4.89
N MET A 117 -7.85 -17.74 -5.61
CA MET A 117 -7.71 -16.36 -6.10
C MET A 117 -8.49 -16.11 -7.39
N ALA A 118 -8.77 -17.15 -8.16
CA ALA A 118 -9.49 -17.04 -9.43
C ALA A 118 -10.99 -16.76 -9.23
N GLU A 119 -11.61 -17.37 -8.20
CA GLU A 119 -13.04 -17.20 -7.91
C GLU A 119 -13.45 -15.72 -7.78
N PRO A 120 -12.75 -14.88 -6.98
CA PRO A 120 -13.06 -13.45 -6.86
C PRO A 120 -12.49 -12.57 -7.97
N ASP A 121 -11.91 -13.15 -9.02
CA ASP A 121 -11.32 -12.43 -10.17
C ASP A 121 -10.22 -11.43 -9.76
N MET A 122 -9.25 -11.91 -8.95
CA MET A 122 -8.14 -11.08 -8.46
C MET A 122 -7.28 -10.53 -9.59
N GLY A 123 -7.18 -11.26 -10.73
CA GLY A 123 -6.43 -10.81 -11.90
C GLY A 123 -6.96 -9.52 -12.52
N SER A 124 -8.28 -9.33 -12.59
CA SER A 124 -8.87 -8.07 -13.08
C SER A 124 -8.59 -6.91 -12.11
N TYR A 125 -8.60 -7.17 -10.80
CA TYR A 125 -8.24 -6.15 -9.80
C TYR A 125 -6.77 -5.75 -9.89
N GLU A 126 -5.87 -6.73 -9.99
CA GLU A 126 -4.45 -6.48 -10.18
C GLU A 126 -4.20 -5.65 -11.44
N LYS A 127 -4.81 -6.05 -12.56
CA LYS A 127 -4.71 -5.33 -13.83
C LYS A 127 -5.15 -3.86 -13.70
N MET A 128 -6.27 -3.60 -13.02
CA MET A 128 -6.77 -2.25 -12.79
C MET A 128 -5.76 -1.40 -12.01
N VAL A 129 -5.11 -1.97 -10.98
CA VAL A 129 -4.09 -1.26 -10.19
C VAL A 129 -2.84 -1.00 -11.04
N HIS A 130 -2.38 -1.99 -11.81
CA HIS A 130 -1.21 -1.87 -12.69
C HIS A 130 -1.43 -0.79 -13.75
N GLU A 131 -2.55 -0.82 -14.45
CA GLU A 131 -2.90 0.17 -15.49
C GLU A 131 -3.06 1.58 -14.88
N GLY A 132 -3.67 1.68 -13.70
CA GLY A 132 -3.81 2.95 -12.98
C GLY A 132 -2.47 3.54 -12.58
N LEU A 133 -1.57 2.70 -12.03
CA LEU A 133 -0.22 3.11 -11.66
C LEU A 133 0.61 3.50 -12.88
N ASP A 134 0.62 2.69 -13.94
CA ASP A 134 1.39 2.98 -15.15
C ASP A 134 0.88 4.26 -15.84
N THR A 135 -0.44 4.49 -15.86
CA THR A 135 -1.03 5.74 -16.36
C THR A 135 -0.57 6.95 -15.52
N LEU A 136 -0.59 6.82 -14.20
CA LEU A 136 -0.10 7.88 -13.31
C LEU A 136 1.39 8.17 -13.57
N LEU A 137 2.22 7.13 -13.62
CA LEU A 137 3.66 7.28 -13.85
C LEU A 137 3.99 7.86 -15.22
N ALA A 138 3.24 7.47 -16.28
CA ALA A 138 3.38 8.06 -17.62
C ALA A 138 3.05 9.56 -17.59
N GLY A 139 2.04 9.98 -16.83
CA GLY A 139 1.74 11.40 -16.59
C GLY A 139 2.88 12.17 -15.93
N HIS A 140 3.77 11.47 -15.23
CA HIS A 140 5.00 12.02 -14.64
C HIS A 140 6.26 11.75 -15.48
N GLY A 141 6.12 11.25 -16.71
CA GLY A 141 7.22 11.05 -17.66
C GLY A 141 7.94 9.70 -17.53
N TYR A 142 7.31 8.69 -16.95
CA TYR A 142 7.84 7.33 -16.82
C TYR A 142 6.89 6.33 -17.49
N GLU A 143 7.20 5.94 -18.71
CA GLU A 143 6.40 5.00 -19.51
C GLU A 143 6.88 3.56 -19.29
N ARG A 144 5.97 2.65 -18.99
CA ARG A 144 6.30 1.23 -18.73
C ARG A 144 6.80 0.55 -20.00
N GLU A 145 7.96 -0.13 -19.91
CA GLU A 145 8.51 -0.99 -20.93
C GLU A 145 8.96 -2.33 -20.35
N GLY A 146 8.08 -3.34 -20.41
CA GLY A 146 8.33 -4.64 -19.78
C GLY A 146 8.50 -4.51 -18.25
N MET A 147 9.72 -4.73 -17.75
CA MET A 147 10.02 -4.71 -16.31
C MET A 147 10.76 -3.44 -15.85
N TYR A 148 10.93 -2.47 -16.72
CA TYR A 148 11.52 -1.16 -16.43
C TYR A 148 10.65 -0.04 -17.01
N TYR A 149 11.08 1.19 -16.89
CA TYR A 149 10.38 2.36 -17.42
C TYR A 149 11.29 3.14 -18.34
N HIS A 150 10.74 3.62 -19.43
CA HIS A 150 11.38 4.59 -20.29
C HIS A 150 11.07 6.00 -19.79
N THR A 151 12.06 6.91 -19.88
CA THR A 151 11.89 8.34 -19.57
C THR A 151 12.75 9.18 -20.49
N ASP A 152 12.14 10.12 -21.21
CA ASP A 152 12.87 11.08 -22.03
C ASP A 152 13.54 12.16 -21.19
N LYS A 153 13.00 12.43 -20.00
CA LYS A 153 13.50 13.44 -19.08
C LYS A 153 13.16 13.03 -17.64
N ALA A 154 14.17 12.51 -16.94
CA ALA A 154 14.06 12.27 -15.51
C ALA A 154 13.71 13.57 -14.76
N ASN A 155 12.94 13.41 -13.68
CA ASN A 155 12.55 14.53 -12.82
C ASN A 155 12.81 14.19 -11.34
N ASP A 156 12.72 15.19 -10.47
CA ASP A 156 12.87 15.06 -9.03
C ASP A 156 11.57 15.33 -8.27
N ASP A 157 10.43 15.23 -8.95
CA ASP A 157 9.11 15.37 -8.33
C ASP A 157 8.90 14.36 -7.21
N THR A 158 8.19 14.78 -6.20
CA THR A 158 7.70 13.93 -5.14
C THR A 158 6.19 13.84 -5.21
N ILE A 159 5.68 12.62 -5.37
CA ILE A 159 4.26 12.32 -5.30
C ILE A 159 3.93 11.58 -4.00
N ALA A 160 2.81 11.91 -3.35
CA ALA A 160 2.31 11.22 -2.18
C ALA A 160 0.99 10.51 -2.53
N LEU A 161 0.92 9.20 -2.25
CA LEU A 161 -0.24 8.34 -2.48
C LEU A 161 -0.82 7.93 -1.12
N PHE A 162 -1.95 8.49 -0.73
CA PHE A 162 -2.66 8.08 0.49
C PHE A 162 -3.60 6.92 0.16
N CYS A 163 -3.28 5.74 0.67
CA CYS A 163 -3.95 4.50 0.27
C CYS A 163 -4.01 3.45 1.39
N HIS A 164 -3.82 2.17 1.06
CA HIS A 164 -4.08 1.03 1.94
C HIS A 164 -2.93 0.02 1.87
N PHE A 165 -2.95 -0.97 2.78
CA PHE A 165 -1.89 -1.97 2.90
C PHE A 165 -1.85 -2.95 1.71
N GLY A 166 -2.95 -3.65 1.44
CA GLY A 166 -2.98 -4.66 0.37
C GLY A 166 -2.73 -4.03 -1.01
N LEU A 167 -3.32 -2.86 -1.26
CA LEU A 167 -3.02 -2.09 -2.47
C LEU A 167 -1.54 -1.71 -2.55
N GLY A 168 -0.95 -1.28 -1.46
CA GLY A 168 0.48 -0.95 -1.40
C GLY A 168 1.37 -2.13 -1.79
N CYS A 169 1.01 -3.35 -1.35
CA CYS A 169 1.70 -4.57 -1.77
C CYS A 169 1.57 -4.84 -3.27
N VAL A 170 0.40 -4.58 -3.89
CA VAL A 170 0.22 -4.72 -5.35
C VAL A 170 1.02 -3.67 -6.11
N ILE A 171 1.07 -2.42 -5.65
CA ILE A 171 1.94 -1.37 -6.22
C ILE A 171 3.41 -1.81 -6.17
N LEU A 172 3.90 -2.26 -5.01
CA LEU A 172 5.27 -2.73 -4.85
C LEU A 172 5.57 -3.95 -5.70
N SER A 173 4.65 -4.90 -5.78
CA SER A 173 4.71 -6.07 -6.67
C SER A 173 4.98 -5.65 -8.11
N HIS A 174 4.21 -4.71 -8.64
CA HIS A 174 4.33 -4.23 -10.01
C HIS A 174 5.66 -3.51 -10.27
N LEU A 175 6.08 -2.63 -9.36
CA LEU A 175 7.33 -1.88 -9.48
C LEU A 175 8.58 -2.76 -9.37
N LEU A 176 8.53 -3.81 -8.53
CA LEU A 176 9.68 -4.67 -8.23
C LEU A 176 9.70 -5.98 -9.02
N GLY A 177 8.61 -6.33 -9.70
CA GLY A 177 8.50 -7.56 -10.46
C GLY A 177 8.45 -8.84 -9.62
N ILE A 178 7.77 -8.81 -8.49
CA ILE A 178 7.57 -9.93 -7.56
C ILE A 178 6.09 -10.18 -7.35
N ALA A 179 5.70 -11.41 -6.99
CA ALA A 179 4.29 -11.71 -6.72
C ALA A 179 3.76 -10.90 -5.53
N PRO A 180 2.49 -10.43 -5.55
CA PRO A 180 1.95 -9.60 -4.46
C PRO A 180 1.67 -10.40 -3.19
N LEU A 181 1.27 -11.67 -3.26
CA LEU A 181 0.87 -12.43 -2.09
C LEU A 181 2.01 -12.63 -1.08
N PRO A 182 3.26 -13.00 -1.45
CA PRO A 182 4.38 -13.02 -0.50
C PRO A 182 4.64 -11.68 0.20
N LEU A 183 4.38 -10.54 -0.47
CA LEU A 183 4.46 -9.23 0.16
C LEU A 183 3.32 -9.05 1.18
N MET A 184 2.11 -9.40 0.81
CA MET A 184 0.94 -9.31 1.68
C MET A 184 1.05 -10.19 2.93
N GLN A 185 1.73 -11.33 2.83
CA GLN A 185 1.92 -12.28 3.94
C GLN A 185 3.15 -11.94 4.81
N GLY A 186 4.20 -11.37 4.19
CA GLY A 186 5.49 -11.18 4.86
C GLY A 186 5.77 -9.76 5.35
N PHE A 187 4.96 -8.78 4.96
CA PHE A 187 5.12 -7.39 5.38
C PHE A 187 3.99 -6.94 6.30
N ALA A 188 4.29 -6.01 7.18
CA ALA A 188 3.30 -5.28 7.97
C ALA A 188 3.62 -3.78 7.88
N ALA A 189 2.68 -2.98 7.40
CA ALA A 189 2.78 -1.53 7.39
C ALA A 189 1.79 -0.97 8.41
N ALA A 190 2.26 -0.33 9.46
CA ALA A 190 1.39 0.27 10.47
C ALA A 190 0.53 1.40 9.87
N PRO A 191 -0.63 1.73 10.45
CA PRO A 191 -1.38 2.93 10.12
C PRO A 191 -0.51 4.17 10.08
N THR A 192 -0.75 5.07 9.13
CA THR A 192 0.04 6.27 8.78
C THR A 192 1.50 6.03 8.40
N SER A 193 1.96 4.79 8.32
CA SER A 193 3.33 4.51 7.89
C SER A 193 3.60 5.00 6.47
N VAL A 194 4.86 5.37 6.22
CA VAL A 194 5.34 5.89 4.93
C VAL A 194 6.35 4.94 4.33
N THR A 195 6.06 4.42 3.15
CA THR A 195 7.02 3.68 2.32
C THR A 195 7.58 4.63 1.27
N THR A 196 8.91 4.75 1.23
CA THR A 196 9.61 5.67 0.32
C THR A 196 10.23 4.90 -0.83
N ILE A 197 9.90 5.29 -2.05
CA ILE A 197 10.36 4.68 -3.29
C ILE A 197 11.00 5.76 -4.14
N TYR A 198 12.17 5.46 -4.73
CA TYR A 198 12.87 6.34 -5.65
C TYR A 198 12.96 5.73 -7.04
N THR A 199 12.92 6.57 -8.06
CA THR A 199 13.39 6.19 -9.39
C THR A 199 14.92 6.17 -9.39
N GLU A 200 15.50 5.19 -10.08
CA GLU A 200 16.93 5.09 -10.36
C GLU A 200 17.12 5.02 -11.87
N GLU A 201 17.87 5.95 -12.42
CA GLU A 201 18.26 6.00 -13.82
C GLU A 201 19.79 5.91 -13.91
N ARG A 202 20.30 4.70 -14.18
CA ARG A 202 21.77 4.44 -14.30
C ARG A 202 22.23 4.43 -15.74
N ARG A 203 21.30 4.44 -16.67
CA ARG A 203 21.51 4.60 -18.11
C ARG A 203 20.43 5.57 -18.60
N GLU A 204 20.83 6.52 -19.44
CA GLU A 204 19.92 7.52 -20.01
C GLU A 204 18.67 6.87 -20.60
N GLY A 205 17.52 7.35 -20.19
CA GLY A 205 16.20 6.90 -20.66
C GLY A 205 15.69 5.60 -20.04
N ILE A 206 16.47 4.92 -19.17
CA ILE A 206 16.07 3.65 -18.56
C ILE A 206 15.97 3.79 -17.05
N ALA A 207 14.75 3.81 -16.52
CA ALA A 207 14.47 3.97 -15.12
C ALA A 207 13.91 2.69 -14.48
N SER A 208 14.25 2.46 -13.24
CA SER A 208 13.67 1.44 -12.36
C SER A 208 13.29 2.06 -11.02
N PHE A 209 12.52 1.34 -10.20
CA PHE A 209 12.10 1.79 -8.89
C PHE A 209 12.83 1.01 -7.79
N ARG A 210 13.19 1.73 -6.72
CA ARG A 210 13.88 1.15 -5.57
C ARG A 210 13.22 1.59 -4.27
N VAL A 211 12.81 0.64 -3.45
CA VAL A 211 12.28 0.90 -2.11
C VAL A 211 13.44 1.22 -1.18
N ALA A 212 13.50 2.45 -0.70
CA ALA A 212 14.54 2.91 0.21
C ALA A 212 14.16 2.72 1.68
N CYS A 213 12.86 2.78 1.99
CA CYS A 213 12.33 2.56 3.32
C CYS A 213 10.91 2.00 3.20
N TYR A 214 10.58 1.00 4.03
CA TYR A 214 9.25 0.42 4.10
C TYR A 214 8.63 0.66 5.47
N GLY A 215 7.40 1.16 5.49
CA GLY A 215 6.57 1.21 6.70
C GLY A 215 7.09 2.13 7.81
N ASP A 216 7.79 3.21 7.47
CA ASP A 216 8.39 4.15 8.45
C ASP A 216 7.32 4.89 9.26
N THR A 217 7.40 4.75 10.58
CA THR A 217 6.52 5.38 11.59
C THR A 217 7.26 6.38 12.48
N THR A 218 8.40 6.92 12.03
CA THR A 218 9.22 7.85 12.83
C THR A 218 8.42 9.03 13.40
N HIS A 219 7.40 9.52 12.67
CA HIS A 219 6.52 10.60 13.13
C HIS A 219 5.69 10.21 14.37
N LEU A 220 5.35 8.92 14.54
CA LEU A 220 4.68 8.43 15.75
C LEU A 220 5.69 8.33 16.90
N TYR A 221 6.85 7.73 16.63
CA TYR A 221 7.91 7.55 17.63
C TYR A 221 8.35 8.87 18.28
N VAL A 222 8.61 9.91 17.48
CA VAL A 222 9.04 11.21 18.02
C VAL A 222 7.97 11.94 18.81
N ASN A 223 6.71 11.54 18.68
CA ASN A 223 5.58 12.06 19.44
C ASN A 223 5.15 11.14 20.61
N ASN A 224 5.92 10.08 20.89
CA ASN A 224 5.59 9.06 21.90
C ASN A 224 4.21 8.41 21.68
N GLU A 225 3.74 8.34 20.46
CA GLU A 225 2.51 7.61 20.08
C GLU A 225 2.88 6.20 19.65
N THR A 226 2.27 5.20 20.27
CA THR A 226 2.42 3.81 19.85
C THR A 226 1.65 3.58 18.56
N PRO A 227 2.25 2.98 17.51
CA PRO A 227 1.52 2.63 16.31
C PRO A 227 0.30 1.76 16.61
N SER A 228 -0.79 1.96 15.87
CA SER A 228 -1.98 1.14 16.01
C SER A 228 -1.72 -0.32 15.61
N PHE A 229 -2.35 -1.26 16.32
CA PHE A 229 -2.32 -2.68 15.99
C PHE A 229 -3.19 -3.06 14.78
N SER A 230 -3.97 -2.15 14.24
CA SER A 230 -4.86 -2.45 13.12
C SER A 230 -4.11 -3.05 11.94
N ALA A 231 -4.41 -4.32 11.65
CA ALA A 231 -3.86 -5.09 10.54
C ALA A 231 -2.32 -5.22 10.55
N ARG A 232 -1.70 -5.44 11.71
CA ARG A 232 -0.27 -5.78 11.83
C ARG A 232 0.00 -7.29 11.81
N PHE A 233 -1.00 -8.11 12.12
CA PHE A 233 -0.95 -9.59 12.04
C PHE A 233 0.23 -10.24 12.78
N CYS A 234 0.56 -9.73 13.96
CA CYS A 234 1.70 -10.20 14.75
C CYS A 234 1.22 -10.98 15.99
N GLU A 235 0.33 -11.95 15.80
CA GLU A 235 -0.27 -12.75 16.86
C GLU A 235 0.71 -13.80 17.42
N MET A 236 0.51 -14.11 18.70
CA MET A 236 1.19 -15.20 19.38
C MET A 236 0.17 -16.26 19.82
N TYR A 237 0.42 -17.53 19.49
CA TYR A 237 -0.49 -18.63 19.86
C TYR A 237 -0.61 -18.80 21.37
N SER A 238 0.49 -18.63 22.09
CA SER A 238 0.56 -18.83 23.55
C SER A 238 0.00 -17.68 24.38
N ASN A 239 -0.19 -16.51 23.79
CA ASN A 239 -0.74 -15.32 24.43
C ASN A 239 -1.66 -14.58 23.46
N LYS A 240 -2.98 -14.71 23.70
CA LYS A 240 -4.00 -14.11 22.84
C LYS A 240 -4.40 -12.69 23.27
N GLU A 241 -3.88 -12.22 24.42
CA GLU A 241 -4.20 -10.91 24.98
C GLU A 241 -3.16 -9.85 24.58
N GLU A 242 -1.97 -10.28 24.21
CA GLU A 242 -0.87 -9.40 23.78
C GLU A 242 -0.36 -9.81 22.40
N ARG A 243 0.07 -8.82 21.65
CA ARG A 243 0.74 -9.02 20.38
C ARG A 243 2.24 -8.83 20.58
N HIS A 244 3.02 -9.38 19.67
CA HIS A 244 4.49 -9.37 19.76
C HIS A 244 5.10 -8.00 19.45
N ASP A 245 4.35 -7.12 18.85
CA ASP A 245 4.79 -5.79 18.36
C ASP A 245 4.27 -4.61 19.19
#